data_68b62f1c165422d6f775ad1795d6a58a
#
_entry.id   68b62f1c165422d6f775ad1795d6a58a
#
_cell.length_a   1.000
_cell.length_b   1.000
_cell.length_c   1.000
_cell.angle_alpha   90.00
_cell.angle_beta   90.00
_cell.angle_gamma   90.00
#
_symmetry.space_group_name_H-M   'P 1'
#
loop_
_entity.id
_entity.type
_entity.pdbx_description
1 polymer ?
#
loop_
_entity_poly.entity_id
_entity_poly.type
_entity_poly.pdbx_seq_one_letter_code
_entity_poly.pdbx_strand_id
1 'polypeptide(L)'
;MRLKLFFCRHCKTVVNVRSGDGSRLTCCGEPMEHMVSHNSFDDGWEKHLPVVERVGDELYVKVGKTEHPMLEDHHIDWIYVETLRGGIRQRCLDSPTAVLHPVGIPVAVYAYCNQHGLWKVNL
;
A
#
# COMPACT_ATOMS: atom_id res chain seq x y z
N MET A 1 13.22 -6.05 3.31
CA MET A 1 12.38 -7.05 2.63
C MET A 1 11.33 -6.35 1.76
N ARG A 2 11.24 -6.74 0.51
CA ARG A 2 10.36 -6.10 -0.44
C ARG A 2 8.91 -6.58 -0.26
N LEU A 3 7.96 -5.65 -0.29
CA LEU A 3 6.55 -5.98 -0.29
C LEU A 3 6.20 -6.69 -1.61
N LYS A 4 5.67 -7.90 -1.52
CA LYS A 4 5.28 -8.68 -2.68
C LYS A 4 3.82 -9.12 -2.52
N LEU A 5 2.94 -8.45 -3.24
CA LEU A 5 1.50 -8.67 -3.14
C LEU A 5 0.96 -9.37 -4.38
N PHE A 6 0.04 -10.30 -4.13
CA PHE A 6 -0.76 -10.95 -5.17
C PHE A 6 -2.23 -10.74 -4.86
N PHE A 7 -3.05 -10.71 -5.88
CA PHE A 7 -4.49 -10.54 -5.69
C PHE A 7 -5.30 -11.44 -6.61
N CYS A 8 -6.50 -11.75 -6.15
CA CYS A 8 -7.50 -12.48 -6.93
C CYS A 8 -8.49 -11.48 -7.53
N ARG A 9 -8.57 -11.42 -8.85
CA ARG A 9 -9.48 -10.49 -9.52
C ARG A 9 -10.95 -10.85 -9.33
N HIS A 10 -11.26 -12.08 -8.91
CA HIS A 10 -12.65 -12.53 -8.70
C HIS A 10 -13.16 -12.14 -7.33
N CYS A 11 -12.46 -12.52 -6.26
CA CYS A 11 -12.92 -12.27 -4.89
C CYS A 11 -12.20 -11.10 -4.20
N LYS A 12 -11.21 -10.51 -4.86
CA LYS A 12 -10.44 -9.34 -4.37
C LYS A 12 -9.54 -9.63 -3.17
N THR A 13 -9.29 -10.91 -2.87
CA THR A 13 -8.35 -11.29 -1.80
C THR A 13 -6.94 -10.81 -2.16
N VAL A 14 -6.26 -10.21 -1.19
CA VAL A 14 -4.87 -9.75 -1.33
C VAL A 14 -4.00 -10.55 -0.39
N VAL A 15 -2.88 -11.08 -0.90
CA VAL A 15 -1.92 -11.89 -0.15
C VAL A 15 -0.55 -11.26 -0.22
N ASN A 16 0.13 -11.17 0.92
CA ASN A 16 1.53 -10.73 0.99
C ASN A 16 2.43 -11.96 1.12
N VAL A 17 3.31 -12.16 0.15
CA VAL A 17 4.25 -13.28 0.13
C VAL A 17 5.52 -12.89 0.88
N ARG A 18 5.78 -13.55 2.00
CA ARG A 18 6.97 -13.30 2.82
C ARG A 18 8.19 -14.07 2.33
N SER A 19 7.98 -15.29 1.87
CA SER A 19 9.04 -16.17 1.37
C SER A 19 8.53 -16.88 0.13
N GLY A 20 9.43 -17.17 -0.79
CA GLY A 20 9.08 -17.75 -2.07
C GLY A 20 8.69 -16.70 -3.09
N ASP A 21 8.33 -17.12 -4.29
CA ASP A 21 8.05 -16.21 -5.38
C ASP A 21 6.54 -15.97 -5.62
N GLY A 22 5.66 -16.76 -4.97
CA GLY A 22 4.22 -16.63 -5.15
C GLY A 22 3.68 -17.18 -6.46
N SER A 23 4.52 -17.76 -7.31
CA SER A 23 4.15 -18.17 -8.67
C SER A 23 3.08 -19.26 -8.72
N ARG A 24 2.85 -19.97 -7.61
CA ARG A 24 1.88 -21.06 -7.54
C ARG A 24 0.62 -20.73 -6.77
N LEU A 25 0.45 -19.47 -6.37
CA LEU A 25 -0.76 -19.06 -5.68
C LEU A 25 -1.96 -19.10 -6.61
N THR A 26 -3.02 -19.76 -6.18
CA THR A 26 -4.29 -19.81 -6.91
C THR A 26 -5.43 -19.40 -5.99
N CYS A 27 -6.45 -18.80 -6.57
CA CYS A 27 -7.65 -18.41 -5.85
C CYS A 27 -8.81 -18.37 -6.86
N CYS A 28 -9.97 -18.85 -6.43
CA CYS A 28 -11.14 -18.93 -7.31
C CYS A 28 -10.86 -19.66 -8.63
N GLY A 29 -10.02 -20.70 -8.57
CA GLY A 29 -9.71 -21.55 -9.73
C GLY A 29 -8.73 -20.96 -10.72
N GLU A 30 -8.10 -19.82 -10.42
CA GLU A 30 -7.14 -19.17 -11.31
C GLU A 30 -5.89 -18.75 -10.56
N PRO A 31 -4.75 -18.61 -11.28
CA PRO A 31 -3.55 -18.05 -10.67
C PRO A 31 -3.81 -16.63 -10.16
N MET A 32 -3.28 -16.31 -8.98
CA MET A 32 -3.34 -14.95 -8.46
C MET A 32 -2.38 -14.06 -9.27
N GLU A 33 -2.75 -12.80 -9.41
CA GLU A 33 -1.95 -11.83 -10.17
C GLU A 33 -1.01 -11.06 -9.26
N HIS A 34 0.23 -10.86 -9.72
CA HIS A 34 1.18 -10.02 -9.02
C HIS A 34 0.74 -8.56 -9.09
N MET A 35 0.62 -7.93 -7.95
CA MET A 35 0.19 -6.53 -7.87
C MET A 35 1.38 -5.60 -8.06
N VAL A 36 1.33 -4.80 -9.12
CA VAL A 36 2.39 -3.83 -9.43
C VAL A 36 1.96 -2.46 -8.92
N SER A 37 2.87 -1.77 -8.24
CA SER A 37 2.58 -0.45 -7.70
C SER A 37 2.58 0.63 -8.78
N HIS A 38 1.64 1.57 -8.66
CA HIS A 38 1.60 2.80 -9.44
C HIS A 38 2.51 3.86 -8.81
N ASN A 39 2.89 4.85 -9.60
CA ASN A 39 3.77 5.93 -9.17
C ASN A 39 3.29 7.29 -9.70
N SER A 40 4.13 8.32 -9.60
CA SER A 40 3.78 9.69 -10.01
C SER A 40 3.54 9.88 -11.51
N PHE A 41 3.86 8.90 -12.33
CA PHE A 41 3.62 8.95 -13.77
C PHE A 41 2.27 8.37 -14.17
N ASP A 42 1.55 7.76 -13.23
CA ASP A 42 0.25 7.15 -13.50
C ASP A 42 -0.88 8.16 -13.27
N ASP A 43 -1.96 8.02 -14.05
CA ASP A 43 -3.15 8.87 -13.88
C ASP A 43 -3.75 8.65 -12.50
N GLY A 44 -4.20 9.75 -11.88
CA GLY A 44 -4.81 9.69 -10.56
C GLY A 44 -3.81 9.79 -9.39
N TRP A 45 -2.54 10.09 -9.68
CA TRP A 45 -1.51 10.17 -8.65
C TRP A 45 -1.83 11.23 -7.58
N GLU A 46 -2.50 12.33 -7.94
CA GLU A 46 -2.82 13.41 -7.01
C GLU A 46 -3.68 12.94 -5.84
N LYS A 47 -4.51 11.91 -6.05
CA LYS A 47 -5.40 11.37 -5.02
C LYS A 47 -4.87 10.10 -4.36
N HIS A 48 -3.84 9.49 -4.91
CA HIS A 48 -3.43 8.15 -4.50
C HIS A 48 -2.00 8.05 -3.98
N LEU A 49 -1.09 8.92 -4.41
CA LEU A 49 0.28 8.84 -3.89
C LEU A 49 0.34 9.28 -2.44
N PRO A 50 1.00 8.50 -1.58
CA PRO A 50 1.24 8.93 -0.20
C PRO A 50 2.05 10.22 -0.14
N VAL A 51 1.63 11.14 0.71
CA VAL A 51 2.39 12.34 1.09
C VAL A 51 2.96 12.08 2.46
N VAL A 52 4.27 12.13 2.57
CA VAL A 52 4.98 11.71 3.78
C VAL A 52 5.69 12.89 4.42
N GLU A 53 5.48 13.06 5.72
CA GLU A 53 6.19 14.04 6.53
C GLU A 53 6.86 13.31 7.69
N ARG A 54 8.15 13.55 7.87
CA ARG A 54 8.90 12.96 8.99
C ARG A 54 8.99 13.96 10.13
N VAL A 55 8.57 13.53 11.32
CA VAL A 55 8.64 14.34 12.53
C VAL A 55 9.29 13.47 13.61
N GLY A 56 10.58 13.72 13.89
CA GLY A 56 11.33 12.89 14.83
C GLY A 56 11.40 11.46 14.36
N ASP A 57 10.92 10.52 15.19
CA ASP A 57 10.88 9.09 14.88
C ASP A 57 9.59 8.66 14.21
N GLU A 58 8.69 9.59 13.96
CA GLU A 58 7.38 9.29 13.39
C GLU A 58 7.31 9.67 11.93
N LEU A 59 6.55 8.89 11.17
CA LEU A 59 6.14 9.25 9.82
C LEU A 59 4.65 9.54 9.83
N TYR A 60 4.31 10.74 9.36
CA TYR A 60 2.93 11.15 9.14
C TYR A 60 2.65 10.96 7.66
N VAL A 61 1.68 10.11 7.36
CA VAL A 61 1.32 9.77 5.99
C VAL A 61 -0.11 10.16 5.72
N LYS A 62 -0.31 10.90 4.64
CA LYS A 62 -1.64 11.23 4.12
C LYS A 62 -1.70 10.74 2.68
N VAL A 63 -2.78 10.05 2.31
CA VAL A 63 -2.93 9.58 0.95
C VAL A 63 -3.61 10.64 0.11
N GLY A 64 -2.85 11.04 -0.88
CA GLY A 64 -3.22 12.02 -1.85
C GLY A 64 -2.84 13.45 -1.47
N LYS A 65 -2.27 14.16 -2.44
CA LYS A 65 -2.11 15.61 -2.38
C LYS A 65 -3.48 16.26 -2.25
N THR A 66 -4.44 15.72 -3.01
CA THR A 66 -5.87 15.96 -2.80
C THR A 66 -6.39 14.78 -2.00
N GLU A 67 -7.04 15.02 -0.88
CA GLU A 67 -7.46 13.98 0.03
C GLU A 67 -8.28 12.89 -0.67
N HIS A 68 -7.86 11.64 -0.49
CA HIS A 68 -8.56 10.49 -1.05
C HIS A 68 -9.87 10.25 -0.29
N PRO A 69 -10.96 9.89 -1.00
CA PRO A 69 -12.21 9.56 -0.32
C PRO A 69 -12.09 8.36 0.60
N MET A 70 -12.93 8.33 1.63
CA MET A 70 -13.07 7.21 2.55
C MET A 70 -14.53 6.80 2.61
N LEU A 71 -15.01 6.22 1.51
CA LEU A 71 -16.38 5.74 1.34
C LEU A 71 -16.39 4.22 1.50
N GLU A 72 -17.54 3.65 1.77
CA GLU A 72 -17.67 2.19 1.95
C GLU A 72 -17.15 1.41 0.75
N ASP A 73 -17.44 1.89 -0.46
CA ASP A 73 -17.07 1.23 -1.71
C ASP A 73 -15.81 1.81 -2.38
N HIS A 74 -15.25 2.89 -1.86
CA HIS A 74 -14.05 3.52 -2.41
C HIS A 74 -13.25 4.19 -1.29
N HIS A 75 -12.17 3.54 -0.88
CA HIS A 75 -11.39 4.00 0.27
C HIS A 75 -9.95 3.46 0.20
N ILE A 76 -9.10 4.02 1.03
CA ILE A 76 -7.77 3.48 1.29
C ILE A 76 -7.90 2.44 2.40
N ASP A 77 -7.51 1.22 2.10
CA ASP A 77 -7.55 0.12 3.07
C ASP A 77 -6.44 0.21 4.11
N TRP A 78 -5.21 0.45 3.62
CA TRP A 78 -4.05 0.46 4.50
C TRP A 78 -2.90 1.26 3.89
N ILE A 79 -1.98 1.61 4.79
CA ILE A 79 -0.70 2.25 4.47
C ILE A 79 0.41 1.34 5.00
N TYR A 80 1.46 1.16 4.23
CA TYR A 80 2.58 0.31 4.58
C TYR A 80 3.89 1.08 4.42
N VAL A 81 4.71 1.08 5.46
CA VAL A 81 6.06 1.66 5.40
C VAL A 81 7.06 0.52 5.32
N GLU A 82 7.83 0.48 4.24
CA GLU A 82 8.92 -0.45 4.07
C GLU A 82 10.21 0.15 4.62
N THR A 83 10.93 -0.63 5.43
CA THR A 83 12.23 -0.24 5.96
C THR A 83 13.28 -1.26 5.54
N LEU A 84 14.57 -0.96 5.83
CA LEU A 84 15.64 -1.92 5.57
C LEU A 84 15.53 -3.19 6.44
N ARG A 85 14.71 -3.15 7.49
CA ARG A 85 14.55 -4.27 8.43
C ARG A 85 13.18 -4.95 8.35
N GLY A 86 12.34 -4.57 7.43
CA GLY A 86 11.01 -5.13 7.30
C GLY A 86 9.99 -4.09 6.91
N GLY A 87 8.92 -4.00 7.67
CA GLY A 87 7.89 -3.01 7.40
C GLY A 87 6.80 -3.01 8.44
N ILE A 88 5.94 -1.99 8.36
CA ILE A 88 4.80 -1.84 9.25
C ILE A 88 3.58 -1.40 8.46
N ARG A 89 2.45 -2.07 8.69
CA ARG A 89 1.19 -1.79 8.03
C ARG A 89 0.20 -1.23 9.05
N GLN A 90 -0.48 -0.16 8.69
CA GLN A 90 -1.58 0.36 9.47
C GLN A 90 -2.84 0.40 8.60
N ARG A 91 -3.93 -0.16 9.14
CA ARG A 91 -5.23 -0.09 8.51
C ARG A 91 -5.79 1.32 8.62
N CYS A 92 -6.39 1.81 7.54
CA CYS A 92 -7.10 3.09 7.54
C CYS A 92 -8.59 2.83 7.84
N LEU A 93 -9.14 3.54 8.82
CA LEU A 93 -10.55 3.37 9.21
C LEU A 93 -11.40 4.55 8.76
N ASP A 94 -11.13 5.74 9.30
CA ASP A 94 -11.98 6.91 9.07
C ASP A 94 -11.34 7.95 8.16
N SER A 95 -10.03 7.87 7.96
CA SER A 95 -9.32 8.83 7.14
C SER A 95 -8.17 8.13 6.39
N PRO A 96 -7.73 8.69 5.25
CA PRO A 96 -6.63 8.12 4.48
C PRO A 96 -5.28 8.56 5.04
N THR A 97 -5.10 8.42 6.36
CA THR A 97 -3.91 8.87 7.06
C THR A 97 -3.40 7.81 8.01
N ALA A 98 -2.12 7.88 8.32
CA ALA A 98 -1.49 7.02 9.32
C ALA A 98 -0.35 7.76 10.00
N VAL A 99 -0.11 7.45 11.27
CA VAL A 99 1.07 7.88 12.00
C VAL A 99 1.81 6.62 12.41
N LEU A 100 3.03 6.45 11.92
CA LEU A 100 3.77 5.21 12.05
C LEU A 100 5.12 5.45 12.71
N HIS A 101 5.54 4.47 13.53
CA HIS A 101 6.86 4.44 14.17
C HIS A 101 7.67 3.30 13.57
N PRO A 102 8.28 3.47 12.40
CA PRO A 102 8.98 2.36 11.76
C PRO A 102 10.25 1.98 12.50
N VAL A 103 10.53 0.68 12.50
CA VAL A 103 11.80 0.14 12.99
C VAL A 103 12.74 0.01 11.79
N GLY A 104 13.88 0.68 11.88
CA GLY A 104 14.85 0.73 10.77
C GLY A 104 14.65 1.96 9.90
N ILE A 105 15.45 2.04 8.84
CA ILE A 105 15.45 3.20 7.94
C ILE A 105 14.31 3.05 6.92
N PRO A 106 13.34 3.98 6.88
CA PRO A 106 12.27 3.92 5.90
C PRO A 106 12.80 4.13 4.48
N VAL A 107 12.36 3.30 3.54
CA VAL A 107 12.79 3.36 2.14
C VAL A 107 11.65 3.57 1.16
N ALA A 108 10.42 3.23 1.55
CA ALA A 108 9.26 3.42 0.68
C ALA A 108 7.97 3.44 1.51
N VAL A 109 6.97 4.13 0.99
CA VAL A 109 5.63 4.15 1.57
C VAL A 109 4.63 3.74 0.49
N TYR A 110 3.73 2.82 0.85
CA TYR A 110 2.69 2.32 -0.02
C TYR A 110 1.32 2.67 0.54
N ALA A 111 0.37 2.87 -0.36
CA ALA A 111 -1.04 2.98 -0.02
C ALA A 111 -1.84 2.07 -0.93
N TYR A 112 -2.83 1.39 -0.37
CA TYR A 112 -3.69 0.51 -1.15
C TYR A 112 -5.11 1.04 -1.19
N CYS A 113 -5.56 1.37 -2.41
CA CYS A 113 -6.93 1.77 -2.70
C CYS A 113 -7.70 0.55 -3.20
N ASN A 114 -8.87 0.29 -2.63
CA ASN A 114 -9.66 -0.88 -3.02
C ASN A 114 -10.16 -0.83 -4.47
N GLN A 115 -10.22 0.37 -5.07
CA GLN A 115 -10.65 0.57 -6.46
C GLN A 115 -9.48 0.73 -7.44
N HIS A 116 -8.40 1.39 -7.02
CA HIS A 116 -7.33 1.82 -7.93
C HIS A 116 -5.97 1.20 -7.62
N GLY A 117 -5.92 0.21 -6.72
CA GLY A 117 -4.75 -0.61 -6.50
C GLY A 117 -3.69 0.01 -5.59
N LEU A 118 -2.45 -0.43 -5.82
CA LEU A 118 -1.32 -0.13 -4.96
C LEU A 118 -0.53 1.06 -5.50
N TRP A 119 -0.20 1.99 -4.62
CA TRP A 119 0.55 3.20 -4.95
C TRP A 119 1.77 3.31 -4.06
N LYS A 120 2.89 3.72 -4.65
CA LYS A 120 4.18 3.73 -3.95
C LYS A 120 4.92 5.04 -4.16
N VAL A 121 5.53 5.52 -3.11
CA VAL A 121 6.51 6.60 -3.15
C VAL A 121 7.81 6.12 -2.51
N ASN A 122 8.93 6.41 -3.15
CA ASN A 122 10.25 6.12 -2.60
C ASN A 122 10.69 7.28 -1.71
N LEU A 123 11.36 6.95 -0.62
CA LEU A 123 11.89 7.93 0.33
C LEU A 123 13.38 8.18 0.13
#